data_aea2944bf97902f2591603ddc8b4d988
#
_entry.id   aea2944bf97902f2591603ddc8b4d988
#
_cell.length_a   1.000
_cell.length_b   1.000
_cell.length_c   1.000
_cell.angle_alpha   90.00
_cell.angle_beta   90.00
_cell.angle_gamma   90.00
#
_symmetry.space_group_name_H-M   'P 1'
#
loop_
_entity.id
_entity.type
_entity.pdbx_description
1 polymer ?
#
loop_
_entity_poly.entity_id
_entity_poly.type
_entity_poly.pdbx_seq_one_letter_code
_entity_poly.pdbx_strand_id
1 'polypeptide(L)'
;MTLPAEIEGLFTSLFDRATELSFDARHLIDELLDIDCTFGTMPDAGIYRLHLAATSTYRGGIFCLRVPETSINAYSLLRGLLEAWSHLEFIADAGSGGDMGCRALRYEIGATREWSNVLHAAPSYFDKGAWLLGHDDKERELQKLWDKCGCSGRLRTYGDVGPTLKVLATRPDMEWVHGVWRSTSATVHMYGTDFLLATKGDATRLVWALPSYRATWLAFLVSAYSFLSITAMKILNEDDSRIVEFHERGRALVEEPLLRQIAGQMFDEDYSLYEES
;
A
#
# COMPACT_ATOMS: atom_id res chain seq x y z
N MET A 1 5.35 -23.46 22.30
CA MET A 1 4.01 -22.81 22.42
C MET A 1 3.45 -22.62 21.03
N THR A 2 2.27 -23.16 20.76
CA THR A 2 1.54 -23.05 19.50
C THR A 2 0.24 -22.27 19.72
N LEU A 3 -0.28 -21.65 18.70
CA LEU A 3 -1.62 -21.06 18.78
C LEU A 3 -2.68 -22.15 18.76
N PRO A 4 -3.82 -21.95 19.45
CA PRO A 4 -4.97 -22.84 19.31
C PRO A 4 -5.36 -22.99 17.84
N ALA A 5 -5.74 -24.21 17.46
CA ALA A 5 -6.06 -24.54 16.07
C ALA A 5 -7.17 -23.64 15.47
N GLU A 6 -8.11 -23.19 16.31
CA GLU A 6 -9.17 -22.27 15.89
C GLU A 6 -8.63 -20.89 15.49
N ILE A 7 -7.67 -20.35 16.24
CA ILE A 7 -7.05 -19.03 15.94
C ILE A 7 -6.14 -19.16 14.72
N GLU A 8 -5.39 -20.24 14.62
CA GLU A 8 -4.55 -20.50 13.44
C GLU A 8 -5.39 -20.70 12.18
N GLY A 9 -6.51 -21.44 12.29
CA GLY A 9 -7.48 -21.60 11.22
C GLY A 9 -8.12 -20.29 10.80
N LEU A 10 -8.45 -19.41 11.76
CA LEU A 10 -8.94 -18.07 11.47
C LEU A 10 -7.93 -17.25 10.66
N PHE A 11 -6.69 -17.16 11.14
CA PHE A 11 -5.64 -16.42 10.42
C PHE A 11 -5.45 -16.96 9.00
N THR A 12 -5.42 -18.29 8.84
CA THR A 12 -5.32 -18.91 7.50
C THR A 12 -6.47 -18.46 6.61
N SER A 13 -7.71 -18.56 7.08
CA SER A 13 -8.90 -18.12 6.34
C SER A 13 -8.87 -16.64 5.99
N LEU A 14 -8.48 -15.78 6.94
CA LEU A 14 -8.40 -14.32 6.71
C LEU A 14 -7.31 -13.97 5.69
N PHE A 15 -6.16 -14.60 5.75
CA PHE A 15 -5.10 -14.40 4.77
C PHE A 15 -5.50 -14.86 3.36
N ASP A 16 -6.25 -15.95 3.25
CA ASP A 16 -6.74 -16.43 1.96
C ASP A 16 -7.77 -15.45 1.38
N ARG A 17 -8.77 -15.04 2.16
CA ARG A 17 -9.76 -14.05 1.76
C ARG A 17 -9.12 -12.69 1.41
N ALA A 18 -8.11 -12.25 2.17
CA ALA A 18 -7.35 -11.04 1.87
C ALA A 18 -6.56 -11.17 0.56
N THR A 19 -6.03 -12.36 0.27
CA THR A 19 -5.36 -12.64 -1.00
C THR A 19 -6.36 -12.62 -2.17
N GLU A 20 -7.54 -13.24 -2.02
CA GLU A 20 -8.64 -13.22 -2.99
C GLU A 20 -9.07 -11.79 -3.31
N LEU A 21 -9.21 -10.92 -2.30
CA LEU A 21 -9.54 -9.51 -2.50
C LEU A 21 -8.59 -8.83 -3.51
N SER A 22 -7.32 -9.22 -3.54
CA SER A 22 -6.34 -8.68 -4.48
C SER A 22 -6.52 -9.18 -5.92
N PHE A 23 -7.07 -10.37 -6.11
CA PHE A 23 -7.42 -10.87 -7.44
C PHE A 23 -8.67 -10.16 -7.97
N ASP A 24 -9.67 -9.95 -7.11
CA ASP A 24 -10.88 -9.24 -7.48
C ASP A 24 -10.61 -7.78 -7.85
N ALA A 25 -9.82 -7.07 -7.06
CA ALA A 25 -9.40 -5.71 -7.38
C ALA A 25 -8.68 -5.63 -8.72
N ARG A 26 -7.79 -6.59 -8.98
CA ARG A 26 -7.05 -6.65 -10.23
C ARG A 26 -7.98 -6.92 -11.40
N HIS A 27 -8.88 -7.88 -11.27
CA HIS A 27 -9.84 -8.22 -12.32
C HIS A 27 -10.76 -7.03 -12.66
N LEU A 28 -11.30 -6.36 -11.64
CA LEU A 28 -12.12 -5.17 -11.84
C LEU A 28 -11.36 -4.04 -12.56
N ILE A 29 -10.11 -3.79 -12.19
CA ILE A 29 -9.29 -2.76 -12.86
C ILE A 29 -8.95 -3.17 -14.30
N ASP A 30 -8.62 -4.43 -14.54
CA ASP A 30 -8.36 -4.92 -15.88
C ASP A 30 -9.60 -4.78 -16.80
N GLU A 31 -10.82 -5.01 -16.27
CA GLU A 31 -12.07 -4.79 -17.00
C GLU A 31 -12.39 -3.30 -17.22
N LEU A 32 -12.13 -2.44 -16.23
CA LEU A 32 -12.39 -1.00 -16.34
C LEU A 32 -11.44 -0.31 -17.34
N LEU A 33 -10.27 -0.86 -17.56
CA LEU A 33 -9.26 -0.29 -18.46
C LEU A 33 -9.50 -0.58 -19.93
N ASP A 34 -10.49 -1.38 -20.29
CA ASP A 34 -10.65 -1.88 -21.67
C ASP A 34 -9.30 -2.27 -22.27
N ILE A 35 -8.87 -3.51 -22.06
CA ILE A 35 -7.49 -4.03 -22.27
C ILE A 35 -6.95 -3.82 -23.70
N ASP A 36 -7.80 -3.48 -24.67
CA ASP A 36 -7.41 -3.03 -26.00
C ASP A 36 -6.79 -1.60 -26.02
N CYS A 37 -6.87 -0.86 -24.91
CA CYS A 37 -6.12 0.38 -24.73
C CYS A 37 -4.65 0.03 -24.60
N THR A 38 -3.96 -0.01 -25.73
CA THR A 38 -2.50 -0.05 -25.81
C THR A 38 -1.88 0.81 -24.74
N PHE A 39 -0.93 0.26 -23.98
CA PHE A 39 -0.19 0.82 -22.83
C PHE A 39 0.39 2.23 -22.99
N GLY A 40 -0.22 3.09 -23.77
CA GLY A 40 0.31 4.37 -24.21
C GLY A 40 -0.49 5.62 -23.86
N THR A 41 -1.72 5.51 -23.35
CA THR A 41 -2.49 6.71 -23.01
C THR A 41 -2.38 7.04 -21.52
N MET A 42 -1.82 8.21 -21.19
CA MET A 42 -1.95 8.82 -19.89
C MET A 42 -3.40 9.32 -19.71
N PRO A 43 -4.06 9.18 -18.55
CA PRO A 43 -3.51 8.78 -17.23
C PRO A 43 -3.57 7.27 -16.93
N ASP A 44 -4.31 6.48 -17.67
CA ASP A 44 -4.73 5.11 -17.34
C ASP A 44 -3.55 4.17 -17.12
N ALA A 45 -2.53 4.26 -17.98
CA ALA A 45 -1.32 3.48 -17.83
C ALA A 45 -0.56 3.76 -16.53
N GLY A 46 -0.58 5.01 -16.03
CA GLY A 46 0.03 5.40 -14.76
C GLY A 46 -0.72 4.80 -13.57
N ILE A 47 -2.05 4.89 -13.59
CA ILE A 47 -2.93 4.33 -12.56
C ILE A 47 -2.78 2.81 -12.51
N TYR A 48 -2.77 2.17 -13.66
CA TYR A 48 -2.58 0.74 -13.76
C TYR A 48 -1.24 0.28 -13.17
N ARG A 49 -0.14 0.93 -13.51
CA ARG A 49 1.19 0.60 -12.95
C ARG A 49 1.25 0.81 -11.44
N LEU A 50 0.68 1.89 -10.93
CA LEU A 50 0.58 2.12 -9.49
C LEU A 50 -0.22 1.04 -8.79
N HIS A 51 -1.38 0.68 -9.34
CA HIS A 51 -2.21 -0.37 -8.76
C HIS A 51 -1.54 -1.75 -8.85
N LEU A 52 -0.85 -2.07 -9.94
CA LEU A 52 -0.11 -3.31 -10.10
C LEU A 52 1.03 -3.44 -9.07
N ALA A 53 1.80 -2.37 -8.89
CA ALA A 53 2.87 -2.31 -7.88
C ALA A 53 2.29 -2.42 -6.46
N ALA A 54 1.17 -1.72 -6.17
CA ALA A 54 0.47 -1.79 -4.91
C ALA A 54 -0.08 -3.20 -4.63
N THR A 55 -0.65 -3.87 -5.64
CA THR A 55 -1.13 -5.26 -5.52
C THR A 55 0.00 -6.22 -5.15
N SER A 56 1.15 -6.08 -5.80
CA SER A 56 2.35 -6.89 -5.47
C SER A 56 2.82 -6.61 -4.03
N THR A 57 2.88 -5.35 -3.63
CA THR A 57 3.26 -4.91 -2.28
C THR A 57 2.28 -5.45 -1.23
N TYR A 58 0.99 -5.37 -1.49
CA TYR A 58 -0.05 -5.90 -0.61
C TYR A 58 0.07 -7.41 -0.41
N ARG A 59 0.20 -8.18 -1.51
CA ARG A 59 0.40 -9.63 -1.43
C ARG A 59 1.66 -10.00 -0.66
N GLY A 60 2.74 -9.25 -0.87
CA GLY A 60 3.97 -9.39 -0.08
C GLY A 60 3.73 -9.17 1.41
N GLY A 61 2.93 -8.16 1.78
CA GLY A 61 2.53 -7.88 3.16
C GLY A 61 1.73 -9.03 3.78
N ILE A 62 0.72 -9.55 3.08
CA ILE A 62 -0.06 -10.72 3.51
C ILE A 62 0.86 -11.94 3.68
N PHE A 63 1.76 -12.19 2.74
CA PHE A 63 2.73 -13.29 2.84
C PHE A 63 3.62 -13.15 4.09
N CYS A 64 4.13 -11.95 4.36
CA CYS A 64 4.95 -11.71 5.57
C CYS A 64 4.16 -11.96 6.86
N LEU A 65 2.87 -11.60 6.91
CA LEU A 65 2.03 -11.84 8.08
C LEU A 65 1.68 -13.32 8.31
N ARG A 66 1.72 -14.16 7.26
CA ARG A 66 1.51 -15.61 7.41
C ARG A 66 2.60 -16.27 8.26
N VAL A 67 3.82 -15.74 8.18
CA VAL A 67 4.99 -16.27 8.90
C VAL A 67 5.31 -15.32 10.06
N PRO A 68 5.09 -15.71 11.31
CA PRO A 68 5.25 -14.83 12.48
C PRO A 68 6.60 -14.10 12.52
N GLU A 69 7.69 -14.80 12.18
CA GLU A 69 9.06 -14.27 12.24
C GLU A 69 9.31 -13.16 11.20
N THR A 70 8.56 -13.15 10.10
CA THR A 70 8.70 -12.16 9.02
C THR A 70 7.67 -11.04 9.10
N SER A 71 6.75 -11.07 10.04
CA SER A 71 5.62 -10.14 10.14
C SER A 71 6.06 -8.69 10.23
N ILE A 72 7.25 -8.40 10.77
CA ILE A 72 7.83 -7.05 10.82
C ILE A 72 7.94 -6.42 9.41
N ASN A 73 8.19 -7.21 8.38
CA ASN A 73 8.34 -6.71 7.02
C ASN A 73 7.03 -6.15 6.45
N ALA A 74 5.88 -6.57 6.99
CA ALA A 74 4.59 -6.02 6.61
C ALA A 74 4.48 -4.50 6.84
N TYR A 75 5.23 -3.95 7.81
CA TYR A 75 5.31 -2.50 8.03
C TYR A 75 5.86 -1.74 6.83
N SER A 76 7.01 -2.17 6.32
CA SER A 76 7.63 -1.51 5.17
C SER A 76 6.74 -1.59 3.95
N LEU A 77 6.05 -2.72 3.79
CA LEU A 77 5.13 -2.94 2.69
C LEU A 77 3.84 -2.11 2.84
N LEU A 78 3.29 -2.00 4.06
CA LEU A 78 2.16 -1.11 4.33
C LEU A 78 2.52 0.36 4.05
N ARG A 79 3.73 0.80 4.42
CA ARG A 79 4.21 2.13 4.05
C ARG A 79 4.15 2.35 2.54
N GLY A 80 4.67 1.40 1.74
CA GLY A 80 4.62 1.48 0.28
C GLY A 80 3.19 1.58 -0.27
N LEU A 81 2.22 0.89 0.35
CA LEU A 81 0.80 1.01 -0.02
C LEU A 81 0.26 2.41 0.25
N LEU A 82 0.54 2.98 1.44
CA LEU A 82 0.10 4.32 1.80
C LEU A 82 0.71 5.39 0.89
N GLU A 83 1.97 5.22 0.50
CA GLU A 83 2.65 6.10 -0.45
C GLU A 83 2.00 6.01 -1.84
N ALA A 84 1.74 4.81 -2.35
CA ALA A 84 1.04 4.60 -3.62
C ALA A 84 -0.38 5.20 -3.58
N TRP A 85 -1.11 5.00 -2.50
CA TRP A 85 -2.44 5.60 -2.33
C TRP A 85 -2.37 7.12 -2.34
N SER A 86 -1.40 7.74 -1.66
CA SER A 86 -1.22 9.20 -1.70
C SER A 86 -0.98 9.74 -3.11
N HIS A 87 -0.35 8.97 -3.98
CA HIS A 87 -0.15 9.35 -5.38
C HIS A 87 -1.44 9.24 -6.20
N LEU A 88 -2.24 8.19 -5.99
CA LEU A 88 -3.56 8.09 -6.62
C LEU A 88 -4.52 9.20 -6.16
N GLU A 89 -4.54 9.53 -4.87
CA GLU A 89 -5.32 10.65 -4.36
C GLU A 89 -4.91 11.98 -4.98
N PHE A 90 -3.61 12.22 -5.18
CA PHE A 90 -3.15 13.40 -5.90
C PHE A 90 -3.65 13.43 -7.36
N ILE A 91 -3.68 12.30 -8.04
CA ILE A 91 -4.19 12.20 -9.41
C ILE A 91 -5.71 12.46 -9.44
N ALA A 92 -6.45 11.93 -8.46
CA ALA A 92 -7.90 12.09 -8.33
C ALA A 92 -8.32 13.51 -7.94
N ASP A 93 -7.52 14.21 -7.11
CA ASP A 93 -7.91 15.47 -6.46
C ASP A 93 -7.92 16.66 -7.40
N ALA A 94 -9.11 17.13 -7.79
CA ALA A 94 -9.29 18.35 -8.58
C ALA A 94 -8.73 19.61 -7.89
N GLY A 95 -8.64 19.64 -6.56
CA GLY A 95 -8.05 20.73 -5.79
C GLY A 95 -6.54 20.92 -6.01
N SER A 96 -5.86 19.89 -6.52
CA SER A 96 -4.43 19.91 -6.84
C SER A 96 -4.11 20.68 -8.16
N GLY A 97 -5.11 21.22 -8.83
CA GLY A 97 -5.01 22.00 -10.06
C GLY A 97 -4.77 21.16 -11.32
N GLY A 98 -5.25 21.70 -12.45
CA GLY A 98 -5.22 21.00 -13.74
C GLY A 98 -6.26 19.88 -13.85
N ASP A 99 -6.40 19.33 -15.04
CA ASP A 99 -7.19 18.11 -15.25
C ASP A 99 -6.47 16.86 -14.72
N MET A 100 -7.16 15.73 -14.70
CA MET A 100 -6.63 14.47 -14.22
C MET A 100 -5.40 14.01 -15.02
N GLY A 101 -5.43 14.14 -16.35
CA GLY A 101 -4.30 13.81 -17.21
C GLY A 101 -3.06 14.65 -16.90
N CYS A 102 -3.25 15.94 -16.61
CA CYS A 102 -2.17 16.83 -16.20
C CYS A 102 -1.58 16.42 -14.83
N ARG A 103 -2.43 16.03 -13.87
CA ARG A 103 -1.96 15.52 -12.57
C ARG A 103 -1.21 14.19 -12.69
N ALA A 104 -1.73 13.27 -13.49
CA ALA A 104 -1.05 12.01 -13.78
C ALA A 104 0.32 12.25 -14.43
N LEU A 105 0.42 13.16 -15.38
CA LEU A 105 1.68 13.53 -16.02
C LEU A 105 2.67 14.16 -15.03
N ARG A 106 2.21 15.03 -14.14
CA ARG A 106 3.03 15.63 -13.06
C ARG A 106 3.58 14.55 -12.11
N TYR A 107 2.80 13.51 -11.82
CA TYR A 107 3.26 12.36 -11.06
C TYR A 107 4.33 11.56 -11.83
N GLU A 108 4.06 11.19 -13.08
CA GLU A 108 4.97 10.37 -13.88
C GLU A 108 6.33 11.02 -14.11
N ILE A 109 6.35 12.33 -14.42
CA ILE A 109 7.61 13.07 -14.58
C ILE A 109 8.36 13.13 -13.24
N GLY A 110 7.66 13.42 -12.14
CA GLY A 110 8.25 13.46 -10.81
C GLY A 110 8.87 12.11 -10.44
N ALA A 111 8.13 11.02 -10.57
CA ALA A 111 8.61 9.66 -10.29
C ALA A 111 9.81 9.26 -11.18
N THR A 112 9.76 9.61 -12.47
CA THR A 112 10.86 9.34 -13.40
C THR A 112 12.14 10.07 -12.99
N ARG A 113 12.04 11.33 -12.58
CA ARG A 113 13.18 12.13 -12.12
C ARG A 113 13.76 11.61 -10.79
N GLU A 114 12.89 11.26 -9.84
CA GLU A 114 13.35 10.67 -8.57
C GLU A 114 14.08 9.34 -8.81
N TRP A 115 13.58 8.50 -9.72
CA TRP A 115 14.24 7.27 -10.10
C TRP A 115 15.58 7.49 -10.83
N SER A 116 15.66 8.48 -11.72
CA SER A 116 16.91 8.90 -12.35
C SER A 116 17.97 9.27 -11.31
N ASN A 117 17.58 10.02 -10.26
CA ASN A 117 18.51 10.37 -9.17
C ASN A 117 19.05 9.12 -8.45
N VAL A 118 18.21 8.10 -8.22
CA VAL A 118 18.64 6.83 -7.61
C VAL A 118 19.64 6.12 -8.52
N LEU A 119 19.37 6.04 -9.82
CA LEU A 119 20.28 5.40 -10.79
C LEU A 119 21.62 6.13 -10.89
N HIS A 120 21.64 7.45 -10.80
CA HIS A 120 22.88 8.24 -10.80
C HIS A 120 23.66 8.07 -9.50
N ALA A 121 22.98 7.92 -8.35
CA ALA A 121 23.62 7.72 -7.05
C ALA A 121 24.23 6.30 -6.88
N ALA A 122 23.75 5.29 -7.63
CA ALA A 122 24.16 3.89 -7.51
C ALA A 122 24.96 3.39 -8.74
N PRO A 123 26.13 3.93 -9.02
CA PRO A 123 26.82 3.78 -10.29
C PRO A 123 27.38 2.41 -10.63
N SER A 124 27.59 1.53 -9.69
CA SER A 124 28.39 0.32 -9.88
C SER A 124 27.60 -1.00 -9.95
N TYR A 125 26.31 -0.99 -9.67
CA TYR A 125 25.51 -2.21 -9.53
C TYR A 125 24.64 -2.56 -10.74
N PHE A 126 24.46 -1.64 -11.69
CA PHE A 126 23.64 -1.86 -12.87
C PHE A 126 24.45 -1.62 -14.13
N ASP A 127 24.17 -2.37 -15.19
CA ASP A 127 24.57 -1.96 -16.54
C ASP A 127 23.86 -0.64 -16.87
N LYS A 128 24.52 0.45 -16.46
CA LYS A 128 24.00 1.81 -16.52
C LYS A 128 23.54 2.22 -17.91
N GLY A 129 24.20 1.74 -18.95
CA GLY A 129 23.93 2.20 -20.31
C GLY A 129 22.49 1.94 -20.72
N ALA A 130 22.01 0.72 -20.57
CA ALA A 130 20.66 0.34 -21.02
C ALA A 130 19.56 0.97 -20.15
N TRP A 131 19.74 0.99 -18.82
CA TRP A 131 18.76 1.56 -17.90
C TRP A 131 18.65 3.08 -18.00
N LEU A 132 19.79 3.78 -18.07
CA LEU A 132 19.79 5.25 -18.22
C LEU A 132 19.23 5.67 -19.57
N LEU A 133 19.60 5.01 -20.68
CA LEU A 133 19.05 5.32 -21.99
C LEU A 133 17.54 5.17 -22.03
N GLY A 134 16.99 4.10 -21.45
CA GLY A 134 15.54 3.91 -21.35
C GLY A 134 14.86 4.99 -20.50
N HIS A 135 15.51 5.45 -19.43
CA HIS A 135 14.99 6.55 -18.60
C HIS A 135 15.03 7.91 -19.28
N ASP A 136 16.12 8.23 -19.96
CA ASP A 136 16.28 9.47 -20.71
C ASP A 136 15.27 9.55 -21.86
N ASP A 137 15.00 8.42 -22.53
CA ASP A 137 13.97 8.34 -23.57
C ASP A 137 12.58 8.57 -22.99
N LYS A 138 12.26 7.93 -21.87
CA LYS A 138 10.98 8.12 -21.15
C LYS A 138 10.82 9.58 -20.70
N GLU A 139 11.83 10.18 -20.11
CA GLU A 139 11.75 11.58 -19.66
C GLU A 139 11.52 12.53 -20.83
N ARG A 140 12.18 12.31 -21.96
CA ARG A 140 11.97 13.08 -23.18
C ARG A 140 10.55 12.94 -23.75
N GLU A 141 9.99 11.74 -23.73
CA GLU A 141 8.61 11.51 -24.16
C GLU A 141 7.60 12.19 -23.24
N LEU A 142 7.78 12.07 -21.94
CA LEU A 142 6.94 12.75 -20.96
C LEU A 142 7.01 14.27 -21.09
N GLN A 143 8.21 14.83 -21.36
CA GLN A 143 8.38 16.27 -21.60
C GLN A 143 7.66 16.73 -22.86
N LYS A 144 7.70 15.96 -23.96
CA LYS A 144 6.92 16.26 -25.17
C LYS A 144 5.41 16.29 -24.91
N LEU A 145 4.92 15.34 -24.07
CA LEU A 145 3.51 15.35 -23.68
C LEU A 145 3.17 16.57 -22.83
N TRP A 146 4.04 16.94 -21.89
CA TRP A 146 3.89 18.12 -21.08
C TRP A 146 3.75 19.39 -21.92
N ASP A 147 4.66 19.59 -22.86
CA ASP A 147 4.69 20.75 -23.75
C ASP A 147 3.43 20.79 -24.65
N LYS A 148 2.98 19.63 -25.13
CA LYS A 148 1.79 19.49 -25.98
C LYS A 148 0.49 19.75 -25.22
N CYS A 149 0.37 19.27 -23.97
CA CYS A 149 -0.86 19.42 -23.18
C CYS A 149 -0.99 20.79 -22.52
N GLY A 150 0.06 21.64 -22.54
CA GLY A 150 0.04 22.93 -21.82
C GLY A 150 -0.09 22.77 -20.30
N CYS A 151 0.31 21.62 -19.76
CA CYS A 151 0.26 21.35 -18.34
C CYS A 151 1.09 22.37 -17.55
N SER A 152 0.63 22.72 -16.37
CA SER A 152 1.32 23.65 -15.47
C SER A 152 1.27 23.11 -14.03
N GLY A 153 2.09 23.70 -13.18
CA GLY A 153 2.11 23.38 -11.77
C GLY A 153 3.32 22.54 -11.36
N ARG A 154 3.46 22.34 -10.04
CA ARG A 154 4.58 21.64 -9.45
C ARG A 154 4.48 20.12 -9.70
N LEU A 155 5.60 19.48 -10.01
CA LEU A 155 5.69 18.02 -10.10
C LEU A 155 5.40 17.37 -8.73
N ARG A 156 4.81 16.20 -8.78
CA ARG A 156 4.63 15.36 -7.59
C ARG A 156 5.98 14.77 -7.19
N THR A 157 6.32 14.88 -5.93
CA THR A 157 7.56 14.37 -5.36
C THR A 157 7.28 13.49 -4.14
N TYR A 158 8.28 12.75 -3.70
CA TYR A 158 8.19 12.00 -2.45
C TYR A 158 7.87 12.91 -1.24
N GLY A 159 8.37 14.14 -1.22
CA GLY A 159 8.09 15.11 -0.16
C GLY A 159 6.60 15.49 -0.03
N ASP A 160 5.78 15.19 -1.03
CA ASP A 160 4.34 15.51 -1.01
C ASP A 160 3.48 14.37 -0.40
N VAL A 161 4.07 13.20 -0.13
CA VAL A 161 3.37 12.04 0.44
C VAL A 161 2.80 12.35 1.83
N GLY A 162 3.65 12.78 2.75
CA GLY A 162 3.24 13.08 4.13
C GLY A 162 2.13 14.12 4.23
N PRO A 163 2.24 15.28 3.57
CA PRO A 163 1.15 16.26 3.49
C PRO A 163 -0.16 15.69 2.96
N THR A 164 -0.14 14.87 1.90
CA THR A 164 -1.35 14.23 1.37
C THR A 164 -1.97 13.27 2.38
N LEU A 165 -1.17 12.40 3.00
CA LEU A 165 -1.66 11.46 4.02
C LEU A 165 -2.21 12.19 5.26
N LYS A 166 -1.66 13.35 5.60
CA LYS A 166 -2.19 14.20 6.67
C LYS A 166 -3.59 14.74 6.31
N VAL A 167 -3.82 15.12 5.07
CA VAL A 167 -5.16 15.53 4.59
C VAL A 167 -6.10 14.34 4.58
N LEU A 168 -5.68 13.17 4.09
CA LEU A 168 -6.49 11.95 4.14
C LEU A 168 -6.93 11.60 5.57
N ALA A 169 -6.04 11.74 6.53
CA ALA A 169 -6.34 11.49 7.94
C ALA A 169 -7.40 12.44 8.56
N THR A 170 -7.86 13.46 7.85
CA THR A 170 -8.99 14.29 8.27
C THR A 170 -10.35 13.76 7.82
N ARG A 171 -10.37 12.74 6.97
CA ARG A 171 -11.61 12.10 6.50
C ARG A 171 -12.08 11.07 7.53
N PRO A 172 -13.42 10.88 7.67
CA PRO A 172 -13.96 9.83 8.52
C PRO A 172 -13.34 8.46 8.20
N ASP A 173 -13.10 7.67 9.24
CA ASP A 173 -12.53 6.31 9.15
C ASP A 173 -11.08 6.22 8.60
N MET A 174 -10.40 7.38 8.43
CA MET A 174 -9.03 7.45 7.89
C MET A 174 -8.02 8.10 8.85
N GLU A 175 -8.42 8.39 10.10
CA GLU A 175 -7.60 9.09 11.10
C GLU A 175 -6.27 8.36 11.37
N TRP A 176 -6.24 7.06 11.20
CA TRP A 176 -5.08 6.20 11.41
C TRP A 176 -3.98 6.37 10.36
N VAL A 177 -4.31 6.82 9.13
CA VAL A 177 -3.43 6.77 7.94
C VAL A 177 -2.10 7.47 8.16
N HIS A 178 -2.12 8.72 8.63
CA HIS A 178 -0.89 9.49 8.82
C HIS A 178 -0.07 8.99 10.02
N GLY A 179 -0.74 8.56 11.11
CA GLY A 179 -0.10 7.99 12.29
C GLY A 179 0.64 6.71 11.95
N VAL A 180 0.00 5.80 11.24
CA VAL A 180 0.58 4.53 10.77
C VAL A 180 1.74 4.78 9.82
N TRP A 181 1.62 5.68 8.84
CA TRP A 181 2.72 6.02 7.94
C TRP A 181 3.94 6.55 8.68
N ARG A 182 3.76 7.38 9.71
CA ARG A 182 4.86 7.86 10.55
C ARG A 182 5.50 6.75 11.38
N SER A 183 4.71 5.88 11.99
CA SER A 183 5.23 4.76 12.79
C SER A 183 6.00 3.76 11.94
N THR A 184 5.53 3.47 10.72
CA THR A 184 6.25 2.60 9.78
C THR A 184 7.60 3.21 9.36
N SER A 185 7.73 4.53 9.31
CA SER A 185 9.02 5.19 9.08
C SER A 185 10.03 4.88 10.17
N ALA A 186 9.63 4.97 11.44
CA ALA A 186 10.52 4.68 12.57
C ALA A 186 11.05 3.23 12.51
N THR A 187 10.17 2.28 12.16
CA THR A 187 10.54 0.86 12.05
C THR A 187 11.49 0.60 10.88
N VAL A 188 11.23 1.19 9.71
CA VAL A 188 12.12 1.05 8.53
C VAL A 188 13.52 1.58 8.84
N HIS A 189 13.63 2.62 9.65
CA HIS A 189 14.90 3.18 10.07
C HIS A 189 15.51 2.53 11.32
N MET A 190 14.94 1.44 11.82
CA MET A 190 15.40 0.71 13.00
C MET A 190 15.52 1.58 14.27
N TYR A 191 14.73 2.64 14.38
CA TYR A 191 14.68 3.44 15.60
C TYR A 191 13.83 2.75 16.66
N GLY A 192 14.35 2.60 17.87
CA GLY A 192 13.62 2.06 19.02
C GLY A 192 13.48 0.53 18.96
N THR A 193 14.58 -0.19 18.79
CA THR A 193 14.58 -1.66 18.77
C THR A 193 14.21 -2.29 20.11
N ASP A 194 14.21 -1.54 21.20
CA ASP A 194 13.93 -2.03 22.55
C ASP A 194 12.49 -2.56 22.74
N PHE A 195 11.54 -2.07 21.92
CA PHE A 195 10.15 -2.54 21.94
C PHE A 195 9.89 -3.79 21.07
N LEU A 196 10.93 -4.34 20.45
CA LEU A 196 10.77 -5.48 19.54
C LEU A 196 10.63 -6.83 20.26
N LEU A 197 10.94 -6.86 21.55
CA LEU A 197 10.84 -8.07 22.38
C LEU A 197 9.78 -7.90 23.44
N ALA A 198 8.92 -8.89 23.55
CA ALA A 198 7.93 -9.02 24.59
C ALA A 198 8.30 -10.23 25.48
N THR A 199 8.35 -10.02 26.80
CA THR A 199 8.73 -11.06 27.75
C THR A 199 7.66 -11.23 28.82
N LYS A 200 7.26 -12.47 29.08
CA LYS A 200 6.38 -12.86 30.18
C LYS A 200 6.97 -14.11 30.85
N GLY A 201 7.34 -13.99 32.12
CA GLY A 201 8.09 -15.04 32.82
C GLY A 201 9.39 -15.36 32.06
N ASP A 202 9.62 -16.61 31.75
CA ASP A 202 10.78 -17.09 30.99
C ASP A 202 10.56 -17.05 29.45
N ALA A 203 9.34 -16.73 29.01
CA ALA A 203 9.01 -16.68 27.57
C ALA A 203 9.29 -15.31 26.99
N THR A 204 10.14 -15.27 25.95
CA THR A 204 10.41 -14.07 25.16
C THR A 204 9.93 -14.29 23.73
N ARG A 205 9.21 -13.31 23.19
CA ARG A 205 8.71 -13.34 21.83
C ARG A 205 9.01 -12.04 21.10
N LEU A 206 9.09 -12.15 19.79
CA LEU A 206 9.12 -10.98 18.93
C LEU A 206 7.73 -10.34 18.95
N VAL A 207 7.63 -9.05 19.26
CA VAL A 207 6.34 -8.34 19.34
C VAL A 207 5.54 -8.51 18.06
N TRP A 208 6.19 -8.41 16.89
CA TRP A 208 5.52 -8.54 15.59
C TRP A 208 5.04 -9.97 15.28
N ALA A 209 5.48 -10.97 16.04
CA ALA A 209 4.99 -12.35 15.92
C ALA A 209 3.71 -12.61 16.74
N LEU A 210 3.35 -11.68 17.64
CA LEU A 210 2.17 -11.81 18.49
C LEU A 210 0.87 -11.76 17.67
N PRO A 211 -0.16 -12.51 18.05
CA PRO A 211 -1.43 -12.55 17.34
C PRO A 211 -2.10 -11.18 17.19
N SER A 212 -2.17 -10.36 18.26
CA SER A 212 -2.77 -9.03 18.23
C SER A 212 -2.07 -8.12 17.22
N TYR A 213 -0.77 -8.23 17.16
CA TYR A 213 0.05 -7.48 16.25
C TYR A 213 -0.22 -7.87 14.79
N ARG A 214 -0.20 -9.17 14.49
CA ARG A 214 -0.49 -9.69 13.15
C ARG A 214 -1.92 -9.34 12.71
N ALA A 215 -2.90 -9.43 13.63
CA ALA A 215 -4.28 -9.04 13.39
C ALA A 215 -4.41 -7.54 13.05
N THR A 216 -3.77 -6.68 13.83
CA THR A 216 -3.78 -5.23 13.62
C THR A 216 -3.18 -4.86 12.26
N TRP A 217 -2.05 -5.47 11.91
CA TRP A 217 -1.39 -5.16 10.63
C TRP A 217 -2.12 -5.75 9.43
N LEU A 218 -2.79 -6.88 9.59
CA LEU A 218 -3.70 -7.39 8.57
C LEU A 218 -4.83 -6.40 8.31
N ALA A 219 -5.46 -5.89 9.35
CA ALA A 219 -6.52 -4.89 9.22
C ALA A 219 -6.04 -3.63 8.48
N PHE A 220 -4.87 -3.08 8.83
CA PHE A 220 -4.30 -1.92 8.13
C PHE A 220 -3.93 -2.20 6.68
N LEU A 221 -3.35 -3.36 6.37
CA LEU A 221 -3.02 -3.74 5.00
C LEU A 221 -4.29 -3.86 4.14
N VAL A 222 -5.32 -4.53 4.65
CA VAL A 222 -6.60 -4.69 3.93
C VAL A 222 -7.27 -3.33 3.74
N SER A 223 -7.32 -2.48 4.77
CA SER A 223 -7.90 -1.14 4.67
C SER A 223 -7.15 -0.27 3.65
N ALA A 224 -5.81 -0.19 3.76
CA ALA A 224 -5.00 0.61 2.84
C ALA A 224 -5.15 0.16 1.38
N TYR A 225 -5.12 -1.15 1.14
CA TYR A 225 -5.28 -1.70 -0.19
C TYR A 225 -6.69 -1.51 -0.75
N SER A 226 -7.73 -1.66 0.08
CA SER A 226 -9.11 -1.44 -0.33
C SER A 226 -9.34 0.01 -0.75
N PHE A 227 -8.93 0.98 0.05
CA PHE A 227 -9.07 2.39 -0.29
C PHE A 227 -8.25 2.80 -1.51
N LEU A 228 -7.01 2.30 -1.63
CA LEU A 228 -6.18 2.51 -2.81
C LEU A 228 -6.86 1.97 -4.07
N SER A 229 -7.39 0.76 -4.03
CA SER A 229 -8.07 0.13 -5.16
C SER A 229 -9.36 0.86 -5.53
N ILE A 230 -10.15 1.28 -4.55
CA ILE A 230 -11.36 2.09 -4.74
C ILE A 230 -11.00 3.42 -5.40
N THR A 231 -9.94 4.09 -4.95
CA THR A 231 -9.47 5.34 -5.56
C THR A 231 -9.10 5.12 -7.03
N ALA A 232 -8.35 4.05 -7.33
CA ALA A 232 -8.00 3.70 -8.71
C ALA A 232 -9.24 3.40 -9.57
N MET A 233 -10.17 2.59 -9.07
CA MET A 233 -11.42 2.26 -9.78
C MET A 233 -12.27 3.50 -10.06
N LYS A 234 -12.43 4.39 -9.08
CA LYS A 234 -13.18 5.64 -9.24
C LYS A 234 -12.55 6.59 -10.26
N ILE A 235 -11.24 6.62 -10.37
CA ILE A 235 -10.56 7.40 -11.41
C ILE A 235 -10.91 6.85 -12.80
N LEU A 236 -11.01 5.53 -12.94
CA LEU A 236 -11.31 4.86 -14.21
C LEU A 236 -12.79 4.91 -14.57
N ASN A 237 -13.68 4.70 -13.59
CA ASN A 237 -15.13 4.81 -13.75
C ASN A 237 -15.82 5.03 -12.40
N GLU A 238 -16.18 6.27 -12.08
CA GLU A 238 -16.75 6.65 -10.78
C GLU A 238 -18.10 5.99 -10.48
N ASP A 239 -18.89 5.72 -11.50
CA ASP A 239 -20.28 5.25 -11.37
C ASP A 239 -20.42 3.70 -11.36
N ASP A 240 -19.32 2.95 -11.35
CA ASP A 240 -19.40 1.48 -11.36
C ASP A 240 -19.88 0.93 -10.02
N SER A 241 -21.05 0.29 -10.03
CA SER A 241 -21.68 -0.28 -8.82
C SER A 241 -20.83 -1.36 -8.13
N ARG A 242 -19.94 -2.03 -8.86
CA ARG A 242 -19.05 -3.06 -8.33
C ARG A 242 -18.02 -2.51 -7.36
N ILE A 243 -17.73 -1.20 -7.41
CA ILE A 243 -16.84 -0.51 -6.46
C ILE A 243 -17.42 -0.60 -5.04
N VAL A 244 -18.75 -0.47 -4.91
CA VAL A 244 -19.42 -0.57 -3.60
C VAL A 244 -19.33 -2.01 -3.06
N GLU A 245 -19.56 -3.01 -3.90
CA GLU A 245 -19.45 -4.41 -3.51
C GLU A 245 -18.00 -4.74 -3.08
N PHE A 246 -17.01 -4.29 -3.83
CA PHE A 246 -15.60 -4.46 -3.48
C PHE A 246 -15.27 -3.80 -2.11
N HIS A 247 -15.77 -2.58 -1.87
CA HIS A 247 -15.60 -1.89 -0.58
C HIS A 247 -16.17 -2.69 0.58
N GLU A 248 -17.40 -3.17 0.44
CA GLU A 248 -18.07 -3.98 1.49
C GLU A 248 -17.32 -5.29 1.76
N ARG A 249 -16.74 -5.91 0.76
CA ARG A 249 -15.90 -7.11 0.95
C ARG A 249 -14.62 -6.81 1.73
N GLY A 250 -13.92 -5.71 1.42
CA GLY A 250 -12.75 -5.27 2.18
C GLY A 250 -13.11 -4.93 3.63
N ARG A 251 -14.23 -4.23 3.82
CA ARG A 251 -14.76 -3.88 5.13
C ARG A 251 -15.10 -5.11 5.97
N ALA A 252 -15.79 -6.09 5.40
CA ALA A 252 -16.18 -7.32 6.09
C ALA A 252 -14.96 -8.13 6.60
N LEU A 253 -13.80 -8.03 5.92
CA LEU A 253 -12.55 -8.65 6.41
C LEU A 253 -12.02 -7.94 7.65
N VAL A 254 -12.03 -6.61 7.65
CA VAL A 254 -11.52 -5.79 8.78
C VAL A 254 -12.48 -5.86 9.98
N GLU A 255 -13.77 -6.02 9.72
CA GLU A 255 -14.82 -6.08 10.74
C GLU A 255 -15.06 -7.50 11.28
N GLU A 256 -14.29 -8.49 10.84
CA GLU A 256 -14.38 -9.85 11.39
C GLU A 256 -14.27 -9.81 12.92
N PRO A 257 -15.31 -10.27 13.68
CA PRO A 257 -15.38 -10.07 15.12
C PRO A 257 -14.17 -10.62 15.88
N LEU A 258 -13.71 -11.80 15.51
CA LEU A 258 -12.57 -12.43 16.18
C LEU A 258 -11.25 -11.73 15.81
N LEU A 259 -11.10 -11.21 14.58
CA LEU A 259 -9.95 -10.39 14.22
C LEU A 259 -9.89 -9.13 15.08
N ARG A 260 -11.02 -8.43 15.24
CA ARG A 260 -11.12 -7.24 16.10
C ARG A 260 -10.82 -7.54 17.56
N GLN A 261 -11.35 -8.65 18.05
CA GLN A 261 -11.07 -9.11 19.42
C GLN A 261 -9.56 -9.33 19.62
N ILE A 262 -8.90 -10.08 18.72
CA ILE A 262 -7.46 -10.36 18.81
C ILE A 262 -6.66 -9.06 18.67
N ALA A 263 -6.99 -8.19 17.71
CA ALA A 263 -6.31 -6.92 17.52
C ALA A 263 -6.42 -5.97 18.72
N GLY A 264 -7.52 -6.07 19.49
CA GLY A 264 -7.75 -5.28 20.70
C GLY A 264 -7.15 -5.86 21.99
N GLN A 265 -6.50 -7.03 21.93
CA GLN A 265 -5.94 -7.67 23.11
C GLN A 265 -4.73 -6.93 23.66
N MET A 266 -4.57 -6.97 24.98
CA MET A 266 -3.38 -6.49 25.66
C MET A 266 -2.28 -7.56 25.65
N PHE A 267 -1.05 -7.16 25.88
CA PHE A 267 0.11 -8.03 25.88
C PHE A 267 -0.05 -9.34 26.68
N ASP A 268 -0.66 -9.28 27.87
CA ASP A 268 -0.88 -10.46 28.68
C ASP A 268 -1.92 -11.43 28.10
N GLU A 269 -2.93 -10.88 27.40
CA GLU A 269 -3.94 -11.67 26.69
C GLU A 269 -3.34 -12.35 25.46
N ASP A 270 -2.42 -11.68 24.74
CA ASP A 270 -1.67 -12.29 23.63
C ASP A 270 -0.93 -13.56 24.06
N TYR A 271 -0.27 -13.53 25.23
CA TYR A 271 0.41 -14.70 25.75
C TYR A 271 -0.55 -15.82 26.15
N SER A 272 -1.76 -15.48 26.61
CA SER A 272 -2.78 -16.46 26.97
C SER A 272 -3.36 -17.22 25.78
N LEU A 273 -3.18 -16.69 24.56
CA LEU A 273 -3.59 -17.36 23.32
C LEU A 273 -2.68 -18.53 22.93
N TYR A 274 -1.53 -18.70 23.57
CA TYR A 274 -0.63 -19.82 23.29
C TYR A 274 -0.90 -20.98 24.22
N GLU A 275 -1.05 -22.17 23.67
CA GLU A 275 -1.14 -23.41 24.46
C GLU A 275 0.20 -23.66 25.16
N GLU A 276 0.14 -24.04 26.45
CA GLU A 276 1.29 -24.54 27.17
C GLU A 276 1.64 -25.93 26.60
N SER A 277 2.78 -26.02 25.92
CA SER A 277 3.31 -27.28 25.34
C SER A 277 4.24 -27.99 26.30
#